data_f5f2b7eadf0128aa676c6483768b27e4
#
_entry.id   f5f2b7eadf0128aa676c6483768b27e4
#
_cell.length_a   1.000
_cell.length_b   1.000
_cell.length_c   1.000
_cell.angle_alpha   90.00
_cell.angle_beta   90.00
_cell.angle_gamma   90.00
#
_symmetry.space_group_name_H-M   'P 1'
#
loop_
_entity.id
_entity.type
_entity.pdbx_description
1 polymer ?
#
loop_
_entity_poly.entity_id
_entity_poly.type
_entity_poly.pdbx_seq_one_letter_code
_entity_poly.pdbx_strand_id
1 'polypeptide(L)'
;MELRIPFTNLSLRMNLSAKSDGRWLGSADDLGTVFNGRVTEEKALGIDAVFACVNLYARTLASMPLLLYEKTPDGKRRAVNHPLYRLLHNEPNPNMTSHNFRKIMEASLKLWGNAYAWIEFDNSWRVKYLWPLLPGNVFPQRSLQTGELFYDAVLYNGES
;
A
#
# COMPACT_ATOMS: atom_id res chain seq x y z
N MET A 1 -17.73 2.42 -10.29
CA MET A 1 -17.41 1.07 -10.80
C MET A 1 -16.99 0.24 -9.61
N GLU A 2 -17.74 -0.80 -9.28
CA GLU A 2 -17.47 -1.68 -8.13
C GLU A 2 -16.79 -2.94 -8.64
N LEU A 3 -15.55 -3.17 -8.23
CA LEU A 3 -14.80 -4.39 -8.54
C LEU A 3 -14.89 -5.32 -7.33
N ARG A 4 -15.66 -6.40 -7.43
CA ARG A 4 -15.63 -7.48 -6.45
C ARG A 4 -14.52 -8.44 -6.80
N ILE A 5 -13.62 -8.68 -5.87
CA ILE A 5 -12.57 -9.69 -5.99
C ILE A 5 -13.17 -11.02 -5.54
N PRO A 6 -13.34 -12.02 -6.43
CA PRO A 6 -13.79 -13.35 -6.02
C PRO A 6 -12.72 -13.97 -5.12
N PHE A 7 -13.10 -14.60 -4.03
CA PHE A 7 -12.28 -15.23 -3.00
C PHE A 7 -11.82 -14.39 -1.81
N THR A 8 -12.14 -13.09 -1.78
CA THR A 8 -12.02 -12.30 -0.55
C THR A 8 -13.31 -11.51 -0.37
N ASN A 9 -13.81 -11.36 0.83
CA ASN A 9 -14.94 -10.45 1.12
C ASN A 9 -14.48 -8.98 1.01
N LEU A 10 -13.52 -8.70 0.14
CA LEU A 10 -12.93 -7.38 -0.08
C LEU A 10 -13.53 -6.80 -1.36
N SER A 11 -14.29 -5.72 -1.24
CA SER A 11 -14.78 -4.94 -2.38
C SER A 11 -13.98 -3.64 -2.49
N LEU A 12 -13.45 -3.35 -3.67
CA LEU A 12 -12.80 -2.09 -3.97
C LEU A 12 -13.79 -1.18 -4.69
N ARG A 13 -14.22 -0.10 -4.05
CA ARG A 13 -14.98 0.97 -4.70
C ARG A 13 -14.02 2.08 -5.12
N MET A 14 -13.96 2.36 -6.41
CA MET A 14 -13.25 3.53 -6.93
C MET A 14 -14.23 4.68 -7.05
N ASN A 15 -14.04 5.71 -6.23
CA ASN A 15 -14.79 6.95 -6.35
C ASN A 15 -13.90 8.02 -6.99
N LEU A 16 -14.23 8.41 -8.21
CA LEU A 16 -13.44 9.34 -9.01
C LEU A 16 -13.67 10.83 -8.64
N SER A 17 -14.50 11.12 -7.63
CA SER A 17 -14.88 12.52 -7.37
C SER A 17 -15.19 12.87 -5.91
N ALA A 18 -14.65 12.23 -4.92
CA ALA A 18 -14.94 12.62 -3.54
C ALA A 18 -13.68 13.11 -2.81
N LYS A 19 -13.59 14.41 -2.64
CA LYS A 19 -12.85 15.04 -1.56
C LYS A 19 -13.62 14.72 -0.27
N SER A 20 -13.37 13.58 0.36
CA SER A 20 -13.98 13.28 1.65
C SER A 20 -13.16 13.96 2.73
N ASP A 21 -13.83 14.80 3.51
CA ASP A 21 -13.32 15.30 4.79
C ASP A 21 -13.21 14.10 5.75
N GLY A 22 -12.18 13.30 5.55
CA GLY A 22 -11.96 12.05 6.29
C GLY A 22 -11.65 12.32 7.76
N ARG A 23 -12.67 12.39 8.58
CA ARG A 23 -12.56 12.28 10.03
C ARG A 23 -12.50 10.81 10.41
N TRP A 24 -11.30 10.27 10.43
CA TRP A 24 -11.05 8.92 10.93
C TRP A 24 -10.15 8.98 12.17
N LEU A 25 -10.64 8.34 13.23
CA LEU A 25 -9.99 8.16 14.52
C LEU A 25 -9.79 9.47 15.32
N GLY A 26 -10.34 9.43 16.52
CA GLY A 26 -10.31 10.42 17.55
C GLY A 26 -9.33 11.57 17.35
N SER A 27 -9.87 12.73 17.32
CA SER A 27 -9.20 13.98 17.15
C SER A 27 -7.77 13.91 17.73
N ALA A 28 -6.77 14.01 16.86
CA ALA A 28 -5.39 14.26 17.29
C ALA A 28 -5.26 15.60 18.03
N ASP A 29 -6.38 16.26 18.30
CA ASP A 29 -6.48 17.48 19.12
C ASP A 29 -6.16 17.22 20.59
N ASP A 30 -6.17 15.96 21.06
CA ASP A 30 -5.80 15.59 22.43
C ASP A 30 -4.29 15.41 22.64
N LEU A 31 -3.50 15.33 21.59
CA LEU A 31 -2.03 15.45 21.65
C LEU A 31 -1.58 16.88 21.36
N GLY A 32 -2.53 17.81 21.53
CA GLY A 32 -2.34 19.21 21.30
C GLY A 32 -1.26 19.81 22.17
N THR A 33 -0.67 20.82 21.63
CA THR A 33 -0.08 21.99 22.31
C THR A 33 1.41 22.09 22.48
N VAL A 34 2.21 21.11 22.05
CA VAL A 34 3.67 21.36 22.06
C VAL A 34 4.18 21.97 20.75
N PHE A 35 3.45 21.82 19.65
CA PHE A 35 3.76 22.45 18.36
C PHE A 35 2.54 23.19 17.82
N ASN A 36 2.69 24.48 17.61
CA ASN A 36 1.68 25.38 17.06
C ASN A 36 1.38 25.07 15.59
N GLY A 37 0.84 23.88 15.30
CA GLY A 37 0.47 23.44 13.96
C GLY A 37 0.37 21.92 13.86
N ARG A 38 -0.66 21.45 13.16
CA ARG A 38 -0.84 20.04 12.85
C ARG A 38 0.33 19.57 12.01
N VAL A 39 1.09 18.60 12.51
CA VAL A 39 2.16 17.96 11.75
C VAL A 39 1.52 16.94 10.82
N THR A 40 1.59 17.18 9.51
CA THR A 40 1.21 16.20 8.49
C THR A 40 2.43 15.37 8.09
N GLU A 41 2.19 14.25 7.45
CA GLU A 41 3.25 13.34 6.98
C GLU A 41 4.19 14.05 6.00
N GLU A 42 3.65 14.91 5.12
CA GLU A 42 4.43 15.73 4.20
C GLU A 42 5.31 16.74 4.93
N LYS A 43 4.77 17.40 5.98
CA LYS A 43 5.56 18.32 6.81
C LYS A 43 6.64 17.59 7.60
N ALA A 44 6.33 16.39 8.10
CA ALA A 44 7.32 15.55 8.79
C ALA A 44 8.48 15.17 7.87
N LEU A 45 8.22 14.86 6.60
CA LEU A 45 9.27 14.61 5.60
C LEU A 45 10.12 15.84 5.26
N GLY A 46 9.61 17.04 5.50
CA GLY A 46 10.39 18.29 5.38
C GLY A 46 11.46 18.46 6.48
N ILE A 47 11.44 17.61 7.52
CA ILE A 47 12.46 17.59 8.57
C ILE A 47 13.56 16.63 8.15
N ASP A 48 14.76 17.14 7.91
CA ASP A 48 15.92 16.36 7.40
C ASP A 48 16.20 15.09 8.20
N ALA A 49 16.13 15.16 9.51
CA ALA A 49 16.34 14.01 10.39
C ALA A 49 15.27 12.92 10.18
N VAL A 50 14.00 13.30 10.08
CA VAL A 50 12.89 12.36 9.83
C VAL A 50 13.03 11.73 8.45
N PHE A 51 13.29 12.54 7.44
CA PHE A 51 13.53 12.06 6.08
C PHE A 51 14.70 11.07 6.02
N ALA A 52 15.83 11.41 6.65
CA ALA A 52 17.00 10.54 6.70
C ALA A 52 16.70 9.20 7.39
N CYS A 53 16.02 9.22 8.53
CA CYS A 53 15.65 8.00 9.26
C CYS A 53 14.69 7.11 8.46
N VAL A 54 13.62 7.67 7.90
CA VAL A 54 12.64 6.93 7.10
C VAL A 54 13.31 6.34 5.85
N ASN A 55 14.14 7.13 5.17
CA ASN A 55 14.82 6.68 3.95
C ASN A 55 15.85 5.59 4.24
N LEU A 56 16.65 5.73 5.32
CA LEU A 56 17.61 4.71 5.74
C LEU A 56 16.90 3.39 6.05
N TYR A 57 15.82 3.45 6.83
CA TYR A 57 15.04 2.27 7.21
C TYR A 57 14.42 1.58 5.99
N ALA A 58 13.73 2.35 5.14
CA ALA A 58 13.08 1.83 3.94
C ALA A 58 14.08 1.20 2.97
N ARG A 59 15.25 1.82 2.77
CA ARG A 59 16.32 1.26 1.91
C ARG A 59 16.89 -0.02 2.47
N THR A 60 17.14 -0.08 3.78
CA THR A 60 17.71 -1.26 4.43
C THR A 60 16.76 -2.46 4.30
N LEU A 61 15.48 -2.28 4.58
CA LEU A 61 14.48 -3.36 4.40
C LEU A 61 14.27 -3.72 2.93
N ALA A 62 14.24 -2.75 2.03
CA ALA A 62 14.11 -3.00 0.60
C ALA A 62 15.29 -3.76 0.01
N SER A 63 16.48 -3.69 0.61
CA SER A 63 17.66 -4.44 0.15
C SER A 63 17.57 -5.95 0.44
N MET A 64 16.74 -6.36 1.40
CA MET A 64 16.54 -7.78 1.70
C MET A 64 15.65 -8.41 0.62
N PRO A 65 16.11 -9.49 -0.07
CA PRO A 65 15.33 -10.09 -1.14
C PRO A 65 14.08 -10.77 -0.59
N LEU A 66 12.93 -10.52 -1.22
CA LEU A 66 11.69 -11.22 -0.92
C LEU A 66 11.64 -12.52 -1.74
N LEU A 67 11.73 -13.65 -1.08
CA LEU A 67 11.78 -14.96 -1.69
C LEU A 67 10.47 -15.71 -1.44
N LEU A 68 9.91 -16.29 -2.48
CA LEU A 68 8.74 -17.15 -2.39
C LEU A 68 9.16 -18.61 -2.17
N TYR A 69 8.54 -19.27 -1.20
CA TYR A 69 8.78 -20.69 -0.90
C TYR A 69 7.48 -21.48 -1.03
N GLU A 70 7.58 -22.66 -1.56
CA GLU A 70 6.53 -23.68 -1.51
C GLU A 70 6.83 -24.70 -0.41
N LYS A 71 5.78 -25.18 0.27
CA LYS A 71 5.89 -26.23 1.27
C LYS A 71 5.83 -27.58 0.57
N THR A 72 6.84 -28.40 0.77
CA THR A 72 6.92 -29.79 0.29
C THR A 72 6.91 -30.75 1.46
N PRO A 73 6.62 -32.06 1.27
CA PRO A 73 6.70 -33.06 2.35
C PRO A 73 8.06 -33.07 3.04
N ASP A 74 9.13 -32.85 2.27
CA ASP A 74 10.52 -32.88 2.75
C ASP A 74 11.04 -31.53 3.27
N GLY A 75 10.18 -30.49 3.34
CA GLY A 75 10.58 -29.17 3.82
C GLY A 75 10.10 -28.01 2.96
N LYS A 76 10.94 -26.97 2.81
CA LYS A 76 10.62 -25.76 2.02
C LYS A 76 11.56 -25.64 0.83
N ARG A 77 11.00 -25.43 -0.35
CA ARG A 77 11.74 -25.22 -1.59
C ARG A 77 11.40 -23.84 -2.18
N ARG A 78 12.39 -23.15 -2.79
CA ARG A 78 12.13 -21.89 -3.50
C ARG A 78 11.20 -22.12 -4.68
N ALA A 79 10.09 -21.40 -4.73
CA ALA A 79 9.08 -21.49 -5.79
C ALA A 79 9.41 -20.56 -6.97
N VAL A 80 10.55 -20.77 -7.60
CA VAL A 80 11.06 -19.89 -8.68
C VAL A 80 10.13 -19.88 -9.89
N ASN A 81 9.47 -21.01 -10.17
CA ASN A 81 8.55 -21.16 -11.30
C ASN A 81 7.13 -20.63 -11.01
N HIS A 82 6.88 -20.17 -9.79
CA HIS A 82 5.57 -19.61 -9.44
C HIS A 82 5.39 -18.23 -10.07
N PRO A 83 4.23 -17.88 -10.66
CA PRO A 83 4.00 -16.60 -11.32
C PRO A 83 4.28 -15.38 -10.43
N LEU A 84 3.95 -15.47 -9.13
CA LEU A 84 4.21 -14.41 -8.16
C LEU A 84 5.69 -14.22 -7.83
N TYR A 85 6.56 -15.21 -8.12
CA TYR A 85 7.99 -15.07 -7.82
C TYR A 85 8.60 -13.89 -8.56
N ARG A 86 8.32 -13.76 -9.86
CA ARG A 86 8.80 -12.64 -10.67
C ARG A 86 8.31 -11.30 -10.13
N LEU A 87 7.02 -11.19 -9.79
CA LEU A 87 6.42 -9.94 -9.29
C LEU A 87 7.02 -9.51 -7.96
N LEU A 88 7.24 -10.45 -7.05
CA LEU A 88 7.72 -10.14 -5.70
C LEU A 88 9.24 -9.96 -5.65
N HIS A 89 9.99 -10.71 -6.46
CA HIS A 89 11.46 -10.73 -6.41
C HIS A 89 12.10 -9.77 -7.40
N ASN A 90 11.56 -9.67 -8.62
CA ASN A 90 12.18 -8.89 -9.70
C ASN A 90 11.43 -7.57 -9.95
N GLU A 91 10.25 -7.64 -10.57
CA GLU A 91 9.53 -6.51 -11.14
C GLU A 91 8.04 -6.62 -10.83
N PRO A 92 7.52 -5.85 -9.86
CA PRO A 92 6.09 -5.83 -9.54
C PRO A 92 5.23 -5.23 -10.66
N ASN A 93 5.79 -4.31 -11.45
CA ASN A 93 5.17 -3.66 -12.61
C ASN A 93 6.25 -3.16 -13.58
N PRO A 94 5.87 -2.74 -14.82
CA PRO A 94 6.84 -2.29 -15.81
C PRO A 94 7.63 -1.03 -15.43
N ASN A 95 7.12 -0.24 -14.48
CA ASN A 95 7.68 1.08 -14.16
C ASN A 95 8.66 1.04 -12.98
N MET A 96 8.74 -0.07 -12.23
CA MET A 96 9.60 -0.12 -11.06
C MET A 96 10.13 -1.52 -10.75
N THR A 97 11.27 -1.55 -10.09
CA THR A 97 11.87 -2.76 -9.56
C THR A 97 11.24 -3.17 -8.23
N SER A 98 11.37 -4.44 -7.86
CA SER A 98 10.94 -4.96 -6.57
C SER A 98 11.58 -4.21 -5.38
N HIS A 99 12.84 -3.76 -5.53
CA HIS A 99 13.51 -2.94 -4.52
C HIS A 99 12.77 -1.60 -4.31
N ASN A 100 12.47 -0.88 -5.40
CA ASN A 100 11.78 0.41 -5.31
C ASN A 100 10.36 0.26 -4.77
N PHE A 101 9.64 -0.78 -5.20
CA PHE A 101 8.32 -1.10 -4.68
C PHE A 101 8.34 -1.29 -3.16
N ARG A 102 9.25 -2.14 -2.65
CA ARG A 102 9.39 -2.38 -1.22
C ARG A 102 9.81 -1.13 -0.46
N LYS A 103 10.71 -0.33 -1.02
CA LYS A 103 11.12 0.95 -0.44
C LYS A 103 9.92 1.89 -0.25
N ILE A 104 9.04 1.99 -1.25
CA ILE A 104 7.83 2.82 -1.17
C ILE A 104 6.87 2.26 -0.10
N MET A 105 6.63 0.94 -0.10
CA MET A 105 5.75 0.31 0.87
C MET A 105 6.25 0.52 2.31
N GLU A 106 7.54 0.35 2.55
CA GLU A 106 8.14 0.55 3.87
C GLU A 106 8.11 2.02 4.33
N ALA A 107 8.40 2.97 3.42
CA ALA A 107 8.28 4.38 3.72
C ALA A 107 6.84 4.77 4.07
N SER A 108 5.86 4.26 3.30
CA SER A 108 4.44 4.46 3.56
C SER A 108 4.04 3.90 4.92
N LEU A 109 4.49 2.69 5.24
CA LEU A 109 4.21 2.06 6.53
C LEU A 109 4.77 2.88 7.71
N LYS A 110 5.94 3.50 7.58
CA LYS A 110 6.55 4.31 8.62
C LYS A 110 5.86 5.65 8.83
N LEU A 111 5.37 6.26 7.75
CA LEU A 111 4.77 7.60 7.79
C LEU A 111 3.27 7.56 8.13
N TRP A 112 2.55 6.62 7.54
CA TRP A 112 1.08 6.52 7.68
C TRP A 112 0.61 5.32 8.51
N GLY A 113 1.52 4.45 8.96
CA GLY A 113 1.16 3.23 9.68
C GLY A 113 0.55 2.14 8.78
N ASN A 114 0.28 2.45 7.52
CA ASN A 114 -0.31 1.55 6.53
C ASN A 114 0.40 1.71 5.18
N ALA A 115 0.40 0.64 4.39
CA ALA A 115 0.88 0.65 3.04
C ALA A 115 -0.09 -0.16 2.16
N TYR A 116 -0.42 0.36 1.00
CA TYR A 116 -1.41 -0.22 0.10
C TYR A 116 -0.82 -0.45 -1.27
N ALA A 117 -1.25 -1.53 -1.90
CA ALA A 117 -0.94 -1.81 -3.29
C ALA A 117 -2.19 -2.28 -4.03
N TRP A 118 -2.41 -1.73 -5.20
CA TRP A 118 -3.45 -2.21 -6.10
C TRP A 118 -2.92 -3.42 -6.87
N ILE A 119 -3.71 -4.48 -6.87
CA ILE A 119 -3.42 -5.73 -7.58
C ILE A 119 -4.15 -5.67 -8.92
N GLU A 120 -3.40 -5.60 -10.00
CA GLU A 120 -3.93 -5.72 -11.36
C GLU A 120 -3.95 -7.19 -11.76
N PHE A 121 -5.10 -7.66 -12.26
CA PHE A 121 -5.29 -9.03 -12.73
C PHE A 121 -5.32 -9.10 -14.25
N ASP A 122 -4.88 -10.21 -14.79
CA ASP A 122 -5.07 -10.54 -16.20
C ASP A 122 -6.50 -11.08 -16.46
N ASN A 123 -6.82 -11.35 -17.74
CA ASN A 123 -8.12 -11.91 -18.13
C ASN A 123 -8.39 -13.33 -17.55
N SER A 124 -7.35 -13.98 -17.02
CA SER A 124 -7.42 -15.31 -16.39
C SER A 124 -7.41 -15.24 -14.87
N TRP A 125 -7.64 -14.04 -14.29
CA TRP A 125 -7.62 -13.77 -12.84
C TRP A 125 -6.28 -14.11 -12.17
N ARG A 126 -5.18 -14.04 -12.91
CA ARG A 126 -3.84 -14.15 -12.35
C ARG A 126 -3.30 -12.76 -12.07
N VAL A 127 -2.57 -12.62 -10.98
CA VAL A 127 -1.92 -11.35 -10.65
C VAL A 127 -0.92 -10.99 -11.73
N LYS A 128 -1.17 -9.85 -12.39
CA LYS A 128 -0.36 -9.35 -13.50
C LYS A 128 0.65 -8.33 -13.01
N TYR A 129 0.19 -7.34 -12.23
CA TYR A 129 1.03 -6.27 -11.70
C TYR A 129 0.61 -5.87 -10.28
N LEU A 130 1.55 -5.23 -9.56
CA LEU A 130 1.34 -4.62 -8.26
C LEU A 130 1.71 -3.14 -8.35
N TRP A 131 0.77 -2.26 -8.02
CA TRP A 131 0.95 -0.82 -8.07
C TRP A 131 0.86 -0.25 -6.66
N PRO A 132 1.91 0.41 -6.14
CA PRO A 132 1.83 1.03 -4.82
C PRO A 132 0.86 2.20 -4.86
N LEU A 133 0.03 2.32 -3.84
CA LEU A 133 -0.91 3.43 -3.66
C LEU A 133 -0.41 4.34 -2.55
N LEU A 134 -0.60 5.65 -2.72
CA LEU A 134 -0.33 6.63 -1.68
C LEU A 134 -1.37 6.44 -0.56
N PRO A 135 -0.95 6.18 0.70
CA PRO A 135 -1.90 5.90 1.79
C PRO A 135 -2.91 7.01 2.05
N GLY A 136 -2.52 8.27 1.84
CA GLY A 136 -3.42 9.42 1.94
C GLY A 136 -4.59 9.42 0.95
N ASN A 137 -4.51 8.60 -0.11
CA ASN A 137 -5.56 8.46 -1.13
C ASN A 137 -6.38 7.18 -0.95
N VAL A 138 -6.16 6.42 0.13
CA VAL A 138 -6.87 5.16 0.40
C VAL A 138 -7.64 5.30 1.69
N PHE A 139 -8.96 5.13 1.62
CA PHE A 139 -9.88 5.31 2.74
C PHE A 139 -10.55 3.98 3.09
N PRO A 140 -10.13 3.33 4.20
CA PRO A 140 -10.81 2.14 4.68
C PRO A 140 -12.21 2.52 5.20
N GLN A 141 -13.23 1.82 4.74
CA GLN A 141 -14.61 2.01 5.15
C GLN A 141 -15.24 0.69 5.56
N ARG A 142 -16.24 0.76 6.43
CA ARG A 142 -17.01 -0.43 6.83
C ARG A 142 -18.47 -0.26 6.40
N SER A 143 -18.99 -1.24 5.69
CA SER A 143 -20.40 -1.28 5.32
C SER A 143 -21.26 -1.35 6.58
N LEU A 144 -22.21 -0.43 6.71
CA LEU A 144 -23.17 -0.43 7.82
C LEU A 144 -24.16 -1.59 7.74
N GLN A 145 -24.37 -2.14 6.54
CA GLN A 145 -25.34 -3.22 6.31
C GLN A 145 -24.74 -4.61 6.50
N THR A 146 -23.52 -4.84 6.00
CA THR A 146 -22.86 -6.15 6.01
C THR A 146 -21.72 -6.25 7.03
N GLY A 147 -21.25 -5.12 7.56
CA GLY A 147 -20.08 -5.06 8.44
C GLY A 147 -18.75 -5.33 7.73
N GLU A 148 -18.76 -5.52 6.40
CA GLU A 148 -17.59 -5.80 5.59
C GLU A 148 -16.69 -4.57 5.46
N LEU A 149 -15.37 -4.80 5.53
CA LEU A 149 -14.36 -3.79 5.29
C LEU A 149 -14.13 -3.65 3.78
N PHE A 150 -14.19 -2.43 3.27
CA PHE A 150 -13.80 -2.10 1.90
C PHE A 150 -12.90 -0.86 1.88
N TYR A 151 -12.18 -0.68 0.79
CA TYR A 151 -11.22 0.40 0.63
C TYR A 151 -11.62 1.25 -0.57
N ASP A 152 -11.86 2.55 -0.34
CA ASP A 152 -12.01 3.53 -1.39
C ASP A 152 -10.63 4.09 -1.72
N ALA A 153 -10.22 4.00 -2.99
CA ALA A 153 -8.96 4.55 -3.44
C ALA A 153 -9.21 5.62 -4.51
N VAL A 154 -8.63 6.79 -4.30
CA VAL A 154 -8.61 7.87 -5.30
C VAL A 154 -7.39 7.67 -6.18
N LEU A 155 -7.62 7.26 -7.43
CA LEU A 155 -6.58 7.16 -8.44
C LEU A 155 -6.55 8.47 -9.23
N TYR A 156 -5.36 9.05 -9.35
CA TYR A 156 -5.14 10.21 -10.21
C TYR A 156 -5.04 9.72 -11.66
N ASN A 157 -6.13 9.84 -12.40
CA ASN A 157 -6.07 9.74 -13.85
C ASN A 157 -5.54 11.06 -14.37
N GLY A 158 -4.31 11.05 -14.89
CA GLY A 158 -3.64 12.24 -15.41
C GLY A 158 -4.26 12.79 -16.70
N GLU A 159 -5.57 12.89 -16.76
CA GLU A 159 -6.28 13.65 -17.79
C GLU A 159 -6.40 15.09 -17.31
N SER A 160 -5.52 15.93 -17.86
CA SER A 160 -5.62 17.40 -17.84
C SER A 160 -6.50 17.85 -18.98
#